data_b9a66b464f0bd89eb1975defb4d45485
#
_entry.id   b9a66b464f0bd89eb1975defb4d45485
#
_cell.length_a   1.000
_cell.length_b   1.000
_cell.length_c   1.000
_cell.angle_alpha   90.00
_cell.angle_beta   90.00
_cell.angle_gamma   90.00
#
_symmetry.space_group_name_H-M   'P 1'
#
loop_
_entity.id
_entity.type
_entity.pdbx_description
1 polymer ?
#
loop_
_entity_poly.entity_id
_entity_poly.type
_entity_poly.pdbx_seq_one_letter_code
_entity_poly.pdbx_strand_id
1 'polypeptide(L)'
;MSKAGQNPLALTLLDKVGLKSNADVYPATLSGGQQQRVAIARSLAMNPEVMLFDEPTSALDPELVGAILAVMKDLAKSGMTMVTVTHEMGFAKEVSDRVIFMDAGYVVEDESPKEMFTNPKNERTKAFPSRILNK
;
A
#
# COMPACT_ATOMS: atom_id res chain seq x y z
N MET A 1 -11.18 24.46 -13.14
CA MET A 1 -12.12 23.38 -12.89
C MET A 1 -11.55 22.07 -13.39
N SER A 2 -11.47 21.08 -12.52
CA SER A 2 -11.00 19.74 -12.91
C SER A 2 -11.97 19.10 -13.91
N LYS A 3 -11.47 18.56 -15.02
CA LYS A 3 -12.28 17.82 -15.98
C LYS A 3 -12.52 16.35 -15.56
N ALA A 4 -11.99 15.95 -14.39
CA ALA A 4 -12.11 14.57 -13.90
C ALA A 4 -13.57 14.12 -13.77
N GLY A 5 -14.47 15.01 -13.32
CA GLY A 5 -15.89 14.71 -13.19
C GLY A 5 -16.60 14.42 -14.51
N GLN A 6 -15.98 14.74 -15.65
CA GLN A 6 -16.52 14.49 -16.99
C GLN A 6 -15.93 13.25 -17.65
N ASN A 7 -14.88 12.64 -17.06
CA ASN A 7 -14.19 11.49 -17.61
C ASN A 7 -14.63 10.22 -16.87
N PRO A 8 -15.33 9.27 -17.54
CA PRO A 8 -15.80 8.04 -16.88
C PRO A 8 -14.67 7.20 -16.28
N LEU A 9 -13.51 7.13 -16.94
CA LEU A 9 -12.37 6.40 -16.39
C LEU A 9 -11.87 7.04 -15.10
N ALA A 10 -11.73 8.37 -15.08
CA ALA A 10 -11.28 9.09 -13.89
C ALA A 10 -12.25 8.87 -12.72
N LEU A 11 -13.55 8.93 -12.96
CA LEU A 11 -14.56 8.68 -11.92
C LEU A 11 -14.48 7.24 -11.39
N THR A 12 -14.28 6.26 -12.26
CA THR A 12 -14.12 4.86 -11.87
C THR A 12 -12.89 4.67 -10.98
N LEU A 13 -11.77 5.28 -11.34
CA LEU A 13 -10.55 5.20 -10.57
C LEU A 13 -10.66 5.91 -9.21
N LEU A 14 -11.30 7.07 -9.18
CA LEU A 14 -11.56 7.79 -7.93
C LEU A 14 -12.49 6.99 -7.01
N ASP A 15 -13.47 6.30 -7.58
CA ASP A 15 -14.35 5.41 -6.81
C ASP A 15 -13.57 4.25 -6.18
N LYS A 16 -12.62 3.65 -6.90
CA LYS A 16 -11.76 2.58 -6.38
C LYS A 16 -10.95 3.02 -5.16
N VAL A 17 -10.58 4.27 -5.08
CA VAL A 17 -9.81 4.80 -3.95
C VAL A 17 -10.68 5.55 -2.94
N GLY A 18 -12.02 5.49 -3.10
CA GLY A 18 -12.96 6.09 -2.17
C GLY A 18 -13.08 7.61 -2.27
N LEU A 19 -12.75 8.20 -3.41
CA LEU A 19 -12.73 9.65 -3.61
C LEU A 19 -13.65 10.15 -4.72
N LYS A 20 -14.65 9.37 -5.11
CA LYS A 20 -15.59 9.78 -6.18
C LYS A 20 -16.26 11.11 -5.88
N SER A 21 -16.66 11.36 -4.64
CA SER A 21 -17.29 12.60 -4.21
C SER A 21 -16.36 13.81 -4.26
N ASN A 22 -15.05 13.59 -4.38
CA ASN A 22 -14.04 14.65 -4.44
C ASN A 22 -13.55 14.93 -5.88
N ALA A 23 -14.26 14.44 -6.90
CA ALA A 23 -13.84 14.54 -8.30
C ALA A 23 -13.66 15.98 -8.79
N ASP A 24 -14.45 16.91 -8.26
CA ASP A 24 -14.45 18.32 -8.67
C ASP A 24 -13.70 19.23 -7.70
N VAL A 25 -12.95 18.66 -6.75
CA VAL A 25 -12.19 19.39 -5.74
C VAL A 25 -10.75 19.57 -6.21
N TYR A 26 -10.17 20.73 -5.95
CA TYR A 26 -8.75 20.97 -6.23
C TYR A 26 -7.85 20.10 -5.35
N PRO A 27 -6.79 19.48 -5.93
CA PRO A 27 -5.90 18.60 -5.16
C PRO A 27 -5.30 19.26 -3.91
N ALA A 28 -5.01 20.56 -3.97
CA ALA A 28 -4.41 21.28 -2.83
C ALA A 28 -5.33 21.34 -1.60
N THR A 29 -6.65 21.11 -1.76
CA THR A 29 -7.61 21.13 -0.65
C THR A 29 -7.81 19.75 -0.02
N LEU A 30 -7.20 18.70 -0.59
CA LEU A 30 -7.31 17.34 -0.07
C LEU A 30 -6.36 17.12 1.11
N SER A 31 -6.74 16.24 2.05
CA SER A 31 -5.85 15.79 3.12
C SER A 31 -4.67 14.99 2.56
N GLY A 32 -3.63 14.79 3.38
CA GLY A 32 -2.47 13.98 2.99
C GLY A 32 -2.85 12.56 2.57
N GLY A 33 -3.75 11.92 3.31
CA GLY A 33 -4.25 10.58 2.96
C GLY A 33 -5.08 10.57 1.68
N GLN A 34 -5.88 11.60 1.45
CA GLN A 34 -6.64 11.74 0.20
C GLN A 34 -5.72 11.98 -0.98
N GLN A 35 -4.70 12.82 -0.83
CA GLN A 35 -3.68 13.05 -1.87
C GLN A 35 -2.94 11.76 -2.22
N GLN A 36 -2.60 10.94 -1.21
CA GLN A 36 -1.96 9.65 -1.42
C GLN A 36 -2.86 8.71 -2.22
N ARG A 37 -4.16 8.67 -1.93
CA ARG A 37 -5.11 7.86 -2.69
C ARG A 37 -5.27 8.35 -4.13
N VAL A 38 -5.24 9.66 -4.36
CA VAL A 38 -5.22 10.22 -5.73
C VAL A 38 -3.97 9.77 -6.48
N ALA A 39 -2.81 9.75 -5.82
CA ALA A 39 -1.57 9.27 -6.43
C ALA A 39 -1.68 7.81 -6.87
N ILE A 40 -2.33 6.97 -6.06
CA ILE A 40 -2.61 5.57 -6.43
C ILE A 40 -3.53 5.52 -7.67
N ALA A 41 -4.60 6.30 -7.68
CA ALA A 41 -5.53 6.35 -8.81
C ALA A 41 -4.83 6.80 -10.09
N ARG A 42 -3.93 7.78 -10.01
CA ARG A 42 -3.13 8.24 -11.16
C ARG A 42 -2.25 7.13 -11.71
N SER A 43 -1.62 6.36 -10.84
CA SER A 43 -0.81 5.21 -11.26
C SER A 43 -1.67 4.15 -11.95
N LEU A 44 -2.85 3.87 -11.42
CA LEU A 44 -3.79 2.92 -12.03
C LEU A 44 -4.28 3.38 -13.40
N ALA A 45 -4.38 4.68 -13.63
CA ALA A 45 -4.81 5.23 -14.92
C ALA A 45 -3.88 4.86 -16.07
N MET A 46 -2.62 4.55 -15.77
CA MET A 46 -1.64 4.10 -16.76
C MET A 46 -1.80 2.62 -17.13
N ASN A 47 -2.73 1.92 -16.51
CA ASN A 47 -2.97 0.48 -16.68
C ASN A 47 -1.67 -0.34 -16.50
N PRO A 48 -1.00 -0.23 -15.35
CA PRO A 48 0.30 -0.85 -15.13
C PRO A 48 0.18 -2.37 -14.95
N GLU A 49 1.23 -3.10 -15.36
CA GLU A 49 1.35 -4.52 -15.06
C GLU A 49 1.82 -4.75 -13.62
N VAL A 50 2.65 -3.84 -13.11
CA VAL A 50 3.20 -3.91 -11.75
C VAL A 50 3.08 -2.54 -11.10
N MET A 51 2.61 -2.49 -9.85
CA MET A 51 2.63 -1.29 -9.03
C MET A 51 3.68 -1.37 -7.95
N LEU A 52 4.42 -0.29 -7.78
CA LEU A 52 5.46 -0.17 -6.75
C LEU A 52 4.99 0.81 -5.67
N PHE A 53 5.05 0.37 -4.42
CA PHE A 53 4.73 1.20 -3.26
C PHE A 53 5.97 1.28 -2.37
N ASP A 54 6.45 2.48 -2.14
CA ASP A 54 7.60 2.73 -1.27
C ASP A 54 7.12 3.46 0.00
N GLU A 55 6.93 2.69 1.07
CA GLU A 55 6.45 3.17 2.37
C GLU A 55 5.24 4.11 2.25
N PRO A 56 4.13 3.66 1.65
CA PRO A 56 3.00 4.54 1.31
C PRO A 56 2.29 5.15 2.51
N THR A 57 2.52 4.63 3.72
CA THR A 57 1.87 5.11 4.94
C THR A 57 2.82 5.84 5.89
N SER A 58 4.12 5.93 5.59
CA SER A 58 5.13 6.43 6.54
C SER A 58 4.97 7.90 6.92
N ALA A 59 4.45 8.72 6.02
CA ALA A 59 4.27 10.16 6.23
C ALA A 59 2.84 10.54 6.66
N LEU A 60 1.98 9.56 6.95
CA LEU A 60 0.58 9.78 7.30
C LEU A 60 0.35 9.67 8.81
N ASP A 61 -0.62 10.43 9.30
CA ASP A 61 -1.13 10.25 10.66
C ASP A 61 -1.72 8.83 10.80
N PRO A 62 -1.58 8.20 12.00
CA PRO A 62 -2.06 6.83 12.19
C PRO A 62 -3.53 6.61 11.80
N GLU A 63 -4.37 7.60 12.01
CA GLU A 63 -5.80 7.54 11.66
C GLU A 63 -6.06 7.48 10.15
N LEU A 64 -5.09 7.92 9.32
CA LEU A 64 -5.21 7.91 7.85
C LEU A 64 -4.63 6.64 7.21
N VAL A 65 -3.81 5.90 7.94
CA VAL A 65 -3.12 4.70 7.46
C VAL A 65 -4.11 3.63 7.02
N GLY A 66 -5.17 3.41 7.80
CA GLY A 66 -6.16 2.38 7.52
C GLY A 66 -6.82 2.51 6.15
N ALA A 67 -7.13 3.74 5.73
CA ALA A 67 -7.76 4.00 4.42
C ALA A 67 -6.83 3.62 3.26
N ILE A 68 -5.55 3.94 3.37
CA ILE A 68 -4.56 3.58 2.35
C ILE A 68 -4.37 2.06 2.29
N LEU A 69 -4.23 1.41 3.43
CA LEU A 69 -4.07 -0.05 3.47
C LEU A 69 -5.30 -0.75 2.91
N ALA A 70 -6.50 -0.22 3.15
CA ALA A 70 -7.73 -0.79 2.59
C ALA A 70 -7.73 -0.75 1.05
N VAL A 71 -7.32 0.36 0.46
CA VAL A 71 -7.18 0.49 -1.00
C VAL A 71 -6.16 -0.53 -1.52
N MET A 72 -5.01 -0.65 -0.86
CA MET A 72 -3.97 -1.60 -1.27
C MET A 72 -4.44 -3.05 -1.15
N LYS A 73 -5.20 -3.39 -0.12
CA LYS A 73 -5.81 -4.72 0.04
C LYS A 73 -6.76 -5.04 -1.10
N ASP A 74 -7.61 -4.09 -1.48
CA ASP A 74 -8.55 -4.27 -2.59
C ASP A 74 -7.81 -4.49 -3.90
N LEU A 75 -6.72 -3.76 -4.15
CA LEU A 75 -5.88 -3.95 -5.33
C LEU A 75 -5.25 -5.34 -5.34
N ALA A 76 -4.74 -5.80 -4.21
CA ALA A 76 -4.17 -7.14 -4.09
C ALA A 76 -5.21 -8.22 -4.40
N LYS A 77 -6.43 -8.08 -3.87
CA LYS A 77 -7.54 -9.01 -4.13
C LYS A 77 -7.97 -9.01 -5.60
N SER A 78 -7.81 -7.89 -6.30
CA SER A 78 -8.15 -7.80 -7.72
C SER A 78 -7.13 -8.48 -8.64
N GLY A 79 -6.04 -9.00 -8.09
CA GLY A 79 -4.99 -9.67 -8.85
C GLY A 79 -3.87 -8.78 -9.35
N MET A 80 -3.81 -7.52 -8.89
CA MET A 80 -2.73 -6.60 -9.26
C MET A 80 -1.39 -7.10 -8.70
N THR A 81 -0.38 -7.18 -9.56
CA THR A 81 0.99 -7.46 -9.13
C THR A 81 1.58 -6.23 -8.47
N MET A 82 2.02 -6.39 -7.23
CA MET A 82 2.52 -5.27 -6.43
C MET A 82 3.83 -5.63 -5.74
N VAL A 83 4.75 -4.67 -5.68
CA VAL A 83 5.92 -4.73 -4.81
C VAL A 83 5.79 -3.59 -3.81
N THR A 84 5.78 -3.92 -2.52
CA THR A 84 5.54 -2.95 -1.46
C THR A 84 6.67 -2.98 -0.45
N VAL A 85 7.29 -1.83 -0.20
CA VAL A 85 8.19 -1.62 0.93
C VAL A 85 7.35 -1.03 2.05
N THR A 86 7.30 -1.71 3.19
CA THR A 86 6.41 -1.29 4.28
C THR A 86 6.90 -1.77 5.64
N HIS A 87 6.54 -1.03 6.68
CA HIS A 87 6.66 -1.44 8.08
C HIS A 87 5.31 -1.94 8.64
N GLU A 88 4.27 -1.98 7.81
CA GLU A 88 2.94 -2.44 8.20
C GLU A 88 2.88 -3.97 8.16
N MET A 89 3.29 -4.61 9.25
CA MET A 89 3.45 -6.06 9.31
C MET A 89 2.12 -6.80 9.23
N GLY A 90 1.06 -6.27 9.82
CA GLY A 90 -0.27 -6.86 9.70
C GLY A 90 -0.75 -6.91 8.26
N PHE A 91 -0.53 -5.83 7.52
CA PHE A 91 -0.83 -5.77 6.09
C PHE A 91 0.00 -6.79 5.30
N ALA A 92 1.31 -6.83 5.52
CA ALA A 92 2.20 -7.76 4.84
C ALA A 92 1.79 -9.21 5.10
N LYS A 93 1.47 -9.55 6.35
CA LYS A 93 1.03 -10.90 6.73
C LYS A 93 -0.28 -11.30 6.03
N GLU A 94 -1.21 -10.37 5.92
CA GLU A 94 -2.55 -10.65 5.40
C GLU A 94 -2.60 -10.76 3.88
N VAL A 95 -1.87 -9.91 3.15
CA VAL A 95 -2.06 -9.77 1.70
C VAL A 95 -0.92 -10.26 0.82
N SER A 96 0.29 -10.42 1.36
CA SER A 96 1.42 -10.76 0.52
C SER A 96 1.48 -12.25 0.22
N ASP A 97 2.00 -12.58 -0.96
CA ASP A 97 2.30 -13.96 -1.36
C ASP A 97 3.73 -14.35 -1.01
N ARG A 98 4.58 -13.34 -0.86
CA ARG A 98 6.01 -13.48 -0.60
C ARG A 98 6.49 -12.30 0.20
N VAL A 99 7.26 -12.55 1.24
CA VAL A 99 7.85 -11.52 2.09
C VAL A 99 9.36 -11.61 2.04
N ILE A 100 10.01 -10.47 1.80
CA ILE A 100 11.46 -10.37 1.73
C ILE A 100 11.91 -9.45 2.87
N PHE A 101 12.76 -9.96 3.75
CA PHE A 101 13.39 -9.15 4.77
C PHE A 101 14.76 -8.69 4.30
N MET A 102 14.97 -7.38 4.31
CA MET A 102 16.23 -6.77 3.90
C MET A 102 16.88 -6.03 5.08
N ASP A 103 18.18 -6.10 5.14
CA ASP A 103 18.97 -5.37 6.13
C ASP A 103 20.36 -5.07 5.57
N ALA A 104 20.87 -3.86 5.85
CA ALA A 104 22.18 -3.39 5.42
C ALA A 104 22.45 -3.58 3.90
N GLY A 105 21.40 -3.42 3.08
CA GLY A 105 21.51 -3.54 1.63
C GLY A 105 21.48 -4.96 1.09
N TYR A 106 21.23 -5.95 1.94
CA TYR A 106 21.17 -7.37 1.55
C TYR A 106 19.79 -7.97 1.79
N VAL A 107 19.43 -8.95 0.96
CA VAL A 107 18.29 -9.83 1.23
C VAL A 107 18.74 -10.82 2.30
N VAL A 108 18.12 -10.75 3.47
CA VAL A 108 18.43 -11.62 4.61
C VAL A 108 17.60 -12.90 4.56
N GLU A 109 16.31 -12.75 4.25
CA GLU A 109 15.39 -13.88 4.20
C GLU A 109 14.28 -13.62 3.18
N ASP A 110 13.79 -14.68 2.54
CA ASP A 110 12.77 -14.63 1.50
C ASP A 110 11.87 -15.86 1.69
N GLU A 111 10.67 -15.63 2.19
CA GLU A 111 9.77 -16.71 2.60
C GLU A 111 8.31 -16.34 2.33
N SER A 112 7.43 -17.35 2.48
CA SER A 112 5.99 -17.09 2.53
C SER A 112 5.64 -16.26 3.77
N PRO A 113 4.54 -15.52 3.77
CA PRO A 113 4.13 -14.76 4.98
C PRO A 113 3.99 -15.64 6.21
N LYS A 114 3.44 -16.84 6.04
CA LYS A 114 3.28 -17.79 7.15
C LYS A 114 4.62 -18.13 7.78
N GLU A 115 5.63 -18.50 6.99
CA GLU A 115 6.95 -18.85 7.49
C GLU A 115 7.68 -17.64 8.07
N MET A 116 7.62 -16.51 7.38
CA MET A 116 8.30 -15.29 7.82
C MET A 116 7.82 -14.82 9.19
N PHE A 117 6.52 -14.89 9.46
CA PHE A 117 5.94 -14.37 10.69
C PHE A 117 5.77 -15.39 11.81
N THR A 118 5.88 -16.69 11.52
CA THR A 118 5.74 -17.73 12.55
C THR A 118 7.02 -18.50 12.81
N ASN A 119 7.86 -18.70 11.80
CA ASN A 119 9.07 -19.51 11.90
C ASN A 119 10.20 -18.95 11.04
N PRO A 120 10.63 -17.69 11.29
CA PRO A 120 11.75 -17.11 10.56
C PRO A 120 13.02 -17.89 10.86
N LYS A 121 13.88 -18.05 9.85
CA LYS A 121 15.10 -18.87 9.94
C LYS A 121 16.32 -18.07 10.36
N ASN A 122 16.39 -16.79 9.95
CA ASN A 122 17.54 -15.94 10.25
C ASN A 122 17.35 -15.23 11.59
N GLU A 123 18.40 -15.15 12.40
CA GLU A 123 18.34 -14.50 13.70
C GLU A 123 17.97 -13.01 13.62
N ARG A 124 18.40 -12.32 12.57
CA ARG A 124 18.04 -10.91 12.35
C ARG A 124 16.54 -10.75 12.05
N THR A 125 15.98 -11.67 11.28
CA THR A 125 14.55 -11.71 11.01
C THR A 125 13.75 -11.99 12.28
N LYS A 126 14.23 -12.92 13.11
CA LYS A 126 13.60 -13.26 14.40
C LYS A 126 13.52 -12.06 15.34
N ALA A 127 14.54 -11.21 15.32
CA ALA A 127 14.59 -10.01 16.16
C ALA A 127 13.64 -8.91 15.67
N PHE A 128 13.37 -8.84 14.38
CA PHE A 128 12.58 -7.77 13.77
C PHE A 128 11.06 -7.88 14.07
N PRO A 129 10.40 -9.02 13.81
CA PRO A 129 8.96 -9.12 14.06
C PRO A 129 8.56 -8.96 15.52
N SER A 130 9.38 -9.43 16.46
CA SER A 130 9.07 -9.34 17.88
C SER A 130 9.00 -7.91 18.39
N ARG A 131 9.76 -6.99 17.76
CA ARG A 131 9.73 -5.57 18.12
C ARG A 131 8.52 -4.83 17.54
N ILE A 132 7.96 -5.33 16.44
CA ILE A 132 6.88 -4.67 15.71
C ILE A 132 5.52 -5.29 16.02
N LEU A 133 5.47 -6.62 16.20
CA LEU A 133 4.23 -7.33 16.53
C LEU A 133 3.79 -7.11 17.99
N ASN A 134 4.71 -6.68 18.86
CA ASN A 134 4.42 -6.41 20.28
C ASN A 134 4.12 -4.93 20.55
N LYS A 135 3.88 -4.17 19.51
CA LYS A 135 3.34 -2.81 19.63
C LYS A 135 1.81 -2.90 19.46
#